data_5f1a00030c642eb45272d47fb3d7b0a9
#
_entry.id   5f1a00030c642eb45272d47fb3d7b0a9
#
_cell.length_a   1.000
_cell.length_b   1.000
_cell.length_c   1.000
_cell.angle_alpha   90.00
_cell.angle_beta   90.00
_cell.angle_gamma   90.00
#
_symmetry.space_group_name_H-M   'P 1'
#
loop_
_entity.id
_entity.type
_entity.pdbx_description
1 polymer ?
#
loop_
_entity_poly.entity_id
_entity_poly.type
_entity_poly.pdbx_seq_one_letter_code
_entity_poly.pdbx_strand_id
1 'polypeptide(L)'
;MFDLERFIKAQQSYCGYDTAFTEIKRGRKLSHWIWYIFPQLKGLGSSYSSIFYGIASLDEAKAYLRNDILREHLTEISNALLKNDKDIVDIVGDIDALKIRSSMTLFHCADSSIDVFQKVLDKFYDGRKDMRTLHLLGIAE
;
A
#
# COMPACT_ATOMS: atom_id res chain seq x y z
N MET A 1 -3.25 -14.01 -16.33
CA MET A 1 -3.04 -12.57 -16.51
C MET A 1 -3.74 -11.80 -15.39
N PHE A 2 -3.07 -10.83 -14.79
CA PHE A 2 -3.61 -10.09 -13.66
C PHE A 2 -4.41 -8.88 -14.14
N ASP A 3 -5.54 -8.62 -13.48
CA ASP A 3 -6.38 -7.45 -13.77
C ASP A 3 -5.86 -6.22 -13.02
N LEU A 4 -4.80 -5.61 -13.54
CA LEU A 4 -4.25 -4.38 -12.96
C LEU A 4 -5.10 -3.15 -13.30
N GLU A 5 -5.98 -3.25 -14.30
CA GLU A 5 -6.84 -2.16 -14.72
C GLU A 5 -7.79 -1.72 -13.60
N ARG A 6 -8.17 -2.62 -12.70
CA ARG A 6 -9.03 -2.27 -11.57
C ARG A 6 -8.38 -1.21 -10.68
N PHE A 7 -7.05 -1.26 -10.53
CA PHE A 7 -6.31 -0.24 -9.78
C PHE A 7 -6.21 1.06 -10.54
N ILE A 8 -5.91 0.98 -11.85
CA ILE A 8 -5.76 2.17 -12.68
C ILE A 8 -7.07 2.95 -12.72
N LYS A 9 -8.19 2.27 -12.93
CA LYS A 9 -9.52 2.91 -12.94
C LYS A 9 -9.86 3.55 -11.60
N ALA A 10 -9.63 2.85 -10.50
CA ALA A 10 -9.92 3.38 -9.17
C ALA A 10 -9.07 4.62 -8.86
N GLN A 11 -7.80 4.59 -9.26
CA GLN A 11 -6.88 5.71 -9.02
C GLN A 11 -7.21 6.94 -9.89
N GLN A 12 -7.91 6.77 -10.99
CA GLN A 12 -8.38 7.87 -11.85
C GLN A 12 -9.75 8.40 -11.41
N SER A 13 -10.42 7.75 -10.48
CA SER A 13 -11.77 8.14 -10.05
C SER A 13 -11.74 9.41 -9.19
N TYR A 14 -12.95 9.91 -8.84
CA TYR A 14 -13.10 11.10 -8.00
C TYR A 14 -12.37 10.96 -6.66
N CYS A 15 -12.54 9.83 -5.98
CA CYS A 15 -11.81 9.54 -4.75
C CYS A 15 -10.59 8.67 -5.09
N GLY A 16 -9.75 9.16 -6.01
CA GLY A 16 -8.63 8.42 -6.55
C GLY A 16 -7.29 8.87 -5.99
N TYR A 17 -6.28 8.74 -6.84
CA TYR A 17 -4.89 9.02 -6.42
C TYR A 17 -4.68 10.47 -6.01
N ASP A 18 -5.20 11.44 -6.78
CA ASP A 18 -4.99 12.86 -6.47
C ASP A 18 -5.57 13.22 -5.10
N THR A 19 -6.76 12.69 -4.79
CA THR A 19 -7.38 12.89 -3.49
C THR A 19 -6.51 12.29 -2.38
N ALA A 20 -6.08 11.04 -2.55
CA ALA A 20 -5.25 10.36 -1.57
C ALA A 20 -3.93 11.10 -1.34
N PHE A 21 -3.25 11.48 -2.41
CA PHE A 21 -1.98 12.19 -2.34
C PHE A 21 -2.12 13.52 -1.59
N THR A 22 -3.18 14.29 -1.89
CA THR A 22 -3.46 15.56 -1.23
C THR A 22 -3.70 15.35 0.27
N GLU A 23 -4.51 14.35 0.63
CA GLU A 23 -4.81 14.06 2.05
C GLU A 23 -3.55 13.64 2.81
N ILE A 24 -2.71 12.80 2.21
CA ILE A 24 -1.44 12.40 2.84
C ILE A 24 -0.53 13.61 3.03
N LYS A 25 -0.39 14.46 2.02
CA LYS A 25 0.44 15.67 2.13
C LYS A 25 -0.05 16.60 3.22
N ARG A 26 -1.37 16.72 3.39
CA ARG A 26 -1.97 17.53 4.45
C ARG A 26 -1.89 16.86 5.81
N GLY A 27 -1.51 15.59 5.86
CA GLY A 27 -1.34 14.86 7.10
C GLY A 27 -2.63 14.34 7.72
N ARG A 28 -3.71 14.18 6.92
CA ARG A 28 -4.96 13.66 7.44
C ARG A 28 -5.79 12.99 6.34
N LYS A 29 -6.01 11.68 6.49
CA LYS A 29 -6.87 10.91 5.61
C LYS A 29 -8.34 11.18 5.96
N LEU A 30 -9.11 11.60 4.97
CA LEU A 30 -10.54 11.92 5.13
C LEU A 30 -11.43 11.00 4.30
N SER A 31 -10.90 10.41 3.23
CA SER A 31 -11.68 9.64 2.25
C SER A 31 -11.32 8.16 2.30
N HIS A 32 -12.08 7.33 1.59
CA HIS A 32 -11.95 5.86 1.65
C HIS A 32 -11.27 5.33 0.39
N TRP A 33 -9.93 5.35 0.37
CA TRP A 33 -9.14 4.96 -0.80
C TRP A 33 -8.07 3.91 -0.51
N ILE A 34 -7.98 3.40 0.70
CA ILE A 34 -6.83 2.57 1.13
C ILE A 34 -6.61 1.34 0.25
N TRP A 35 -7.69 0.65 -0.16
CA TRP A 35 -7.59 -0.65 -0.84
C TRP A 35 -6.90 -0.58 -2.21
N TYR A 36 -7.02 0.53 -2.93
CA TYR A 36 -6.44 0.68 -4.27
C TYR A 36 -5.30 1.68 -4.35
N ILE A 37 -4.95 2.31 -3.25
CA ILE A 37 -3.79 3.22 -3.15
C ILE A 37 -2.61 2.51 -2.47
N PHE A 38 -2.90 1.75 -1.39
CA PHE A 38 -1.93 0.90 -0.70
C PHE A 38 -2.46 -0.53 -0.69
N PRO A 39 -2.40 -1.23 -1.85
CA PRO A 39 -3.01 -2.57 -1.92
C PRO A 39 -2.33 -3.56 -0.99
N GLN A 40 -3.13 -4.50 -0.47
CA GLN A 40 -2.68 -5.58 0.39
C GLN A 40 -2.82 -6.92 -0.30
N LEU A 41 -2.14 -7.92 0.23
CA LEU A 41 -2.33 -9.30 -0.19
C LEU A 41 -3.77 -9.74 0.10
N LYS A 42 -4.38 -10.46 -0.84
CA LYS A 42 -5.70 -11.06 -0.64
C LYS A 42 -5.64 -12.08 0.51
N GLY A 43 -6.65 -12.09 1.35
CA GLY A 43 -6.71 -12.98 2.51
C GLY A 43 -6.49 -12.29 3.84
N LEU A 44 -6.08 -11.01 3.83
CA LEU A 44 -5.91 -10.24 5.06
C LEU A 44 -7.22 -9.62 5.55
N GLY A 45 -8.19 -9.44 4.66
CA GLY A 45 -9.49 -8.89 4.99
C GLY A 45 -10.60 -9.66 4.29
N SER A 46 -11.86 -9.45 4.73
CA SER A 46 -13.02 -10.17 4.21
C SER A 46 -14.08 -9.26 3.59
N SER A 47 -13.89 -7.94 3.60
CA SER A 47 -14.83 -7.02 2.97
C SER A 47 -14.78 -7.15 1.45
N TYR A 48 -15.84 -6.65 0.77
CA TYR A 48 -15.87 -6.63 -0.69
C TYR A 48 -14.64 -5.95 -1.26
N SER A 49 -14.28 -4.78 -0.75
CA SER A 49 -13.13 -4.01 -1.25
C SER A 49 -11.80 -4.75 -1.00
N SER A 50 -11.64 -5.37 0.16
CA SER A 50 -10.45 -6.16 0.47
C SER A 50 -10.28 -7.32 -0.50
N ILE A 51 -11.38 -7.95 -0.90
CA ILE A 51 -11.36 -9.08 -1.83
C ILE A 51 -11.14 -8.58 -3.26
N PHE A 52 -11.90 -7.56 -3.68
CA PHE A 52 -11.83 -7.05 -5.06
C PHE A 52 -10.45 -6.48 -5.39
N TYR A 53 -9.86 -5.69 -4.49
CA TYR A 53 -8.55 -5.07 -4.69
C TYR A 53 -7.39 -5.88 -4.10
N GLY A 54 -7.68 -7.05 -3.51
CA GLY A 54 -6.61 -7.87 -2.94
C GLY A 54 -5.65 -8.37 -4.01
N ILE A 55 -4.35 -8.24 -3.72
CA ILE A 55 -3.29 -8.78 -4.58
C ILE A 55 -3.25 -10.30 -4.37
N ALA A 56 -3.39 -11.06 -5.44
CA ALA A 56 -3.56 -12.51 -5.35
C ALA A 56 -2.29 -13.25 -4.95
N SER A 57 -1.12 -12.70 -5.29
CA SER A 57 0.16 -13.40 -5.14
C SER A 57 1.32 -12.44 -5.22
N LEU A 58 2.51 -12.93 -4.89
CA LEU A 58 3.75 -12.17 -5.09
C LEU A 58 3.95 -11.82 -6.57
N ASP A 59 3.55 -12.71 -7.47
CA ASP A 59 3.66 -12.47 -8.93
C ASP A 59 2.78 -11.28 -9.34
N GLU A 60 1.58 -11.15 -8.79
CA GLU A 60 0.74 -9.97 -9.08
C GLU A 60 1.36 -8.70 -8.51
N ALA A 61 1.93 -8.76 -7.31
CA ALA A 61 2.62 -7.60 -6.73
C ALA A 61 3.79 -7.16 -7.61
N LYS A 62 4.54 -8.11 -8.16
CA LYS A 62 5.62 -7.81 -9.11
C LYS A 62 5.08 -7.18 -10.39
N ALA A 63 3.97 -7.69 -10.93
CA ALA A 63 3.33 -7.13 -12.11
C ALA A 63 2.84 -5.71 -11.85
N TYR A 64 2.29 -5.45 -10.66
CA TYR A 64 1.88 -4.12 -10.22
C TYR A 64 3.06 -3.13 -10.31
N LEU A 65 4.21 -3.52 -9.78
CA LEU A 65 5.41 -2.67 -9.78
C LEU A 65 6.05 -2.52 -11.16
N ARG A 66 5.75 -3.41 -12.13
CA ARG A 66 6.20 -3.25 -13.51
C ARG A 66 5.34 -2.28 -14.31
N ASN A 67 4.14 -1.97 -13.83
CA ASN A 67 3.28 -0.96 -14.45
C ASN A 67 3.80 0.41 -14.03
N ASP A 68 4.20 1.24 -15.00
CA ASP A 68 4.83 2.53 -14.73
C ASP A 68 3.95 3.46 -13.88
N ILE A 69 2.65 3.53 -14.20
CA ILE A 69 1.71 4.41 -13.49
C ILE A 69 1.54 3.95 -12.05
N LEU A 70 1.29 2.66 -11.85
CA LEU A 70 1.04 2.12 -10.50
C LEU A 70 2.29 2.21 -9.63
N ARG A 71 3.46 1.88 -10.19
CA ARG A 71 4.73 1.99 -9.46
C ARG A 71 5.01 3.45 -9.07
N GLU A 72 4.85 4.37 -10.00
CA GLU A 72 5.12 5.79 -9.73
C GLU A 72 4.18 6.33 -8.64
N HIS A 73 2.88 6.00 -8.72
CA HIS A 73 1.92 6.43 -7.70
C HIS A 73 2.28 5.87 -6.33
N LEU A 74 2.56 4.58 -6.25
CA LEU A 74 2.87 3.95 -4.96
C LEU A 74 4.16 4.50 -4.36
N THR A 75 5.20 4.66 -5.15
CA THR A 75 6.46 5.22 -4.66
C THR A 75 6.31 6.68 -4.26
N GLU A 76 5.60 7.47 -5.04
CA GLU A 76 5.37 8.89 -4.76
C GLU A 76 4.59 9.10 -3.46
N ILE A 77 3.48 8.37 -3.28
CA ILE A 77 2.66 8.54 -2.07
C ILE A 77 3.38 7.98 -0.83
N SER A 78 4.18 6.94 -1.00
CA SER A 78 5.01 6.42 0.09
C SER A 78 6.06 7.43 0.50
N ASN A 79 6.68 8.12 -0.44
CA ASN A 79 7.61 9.22 -0.15
C ASN A 79 6.90 10.40 0.53
N ALA A 80 5.65 10.67 0.17
CA ALA A 80 4.86 11.72 0.83
C ALA A 80 4.63 11.38 2.31
N LEU A 81 4.39 10.10 2.63
CA LEU A 81 4.32 9.66 4.02
C LEU A 81 5.63 9.95 4.76
N LEU A 82 6.76 9.63 4.15
CA LEU A 82 8.07 9.84 4.77
C LEU A 82 8.35 11.32 5.08
N LYS A 83 7.81 12.22 4.29
CA LYS A 83 8.01 13.66 4.49
C LYS A 83 7.08 14.25 5.56
N ASN A 84 6.12 13.49 6.04
CA ASN A 84 5.17 13.96 7.02
C ASN A 84 5.77 13.82 8.43
N ASP A 85 5.60 14.84 9.27
CA ASP A 85 6.13 14.85 10.64
C ASP A 85 5.22 14.14 11.63
N LYS A 86 3.98 13.81 11.23
CA LYS A 86 3.03 13.14 12.11
C LYS A 86 3.27 11.65 12.14
N ASP A 87 2.81 11.00 13.23
CA ASP A 87 2.76 9.55 13.32
C ASP A 87 1.73 9.01 12.32
N ILE A 88 1.93 7.79 11.84
CA ILE A 88 1.05 7.17 10.83
C ILE A 88 -0.40 7.08 11.30
N VAL A 89 -0.63 6.79 12.59
CA VAL A 89 -1.97 6.69 13.16
C VAL A 89 -2.69 8.05 13.12
N ASP A 90 -1.95 9.14 13.30
CA ASP A 90 -2.53 10.49 13.23
C ASP A 90 -2.88 10.89 11.81
N ILE A 91 -2.22 10.30 10.81
CA ILE A 91 -2.48 10.59 9.40
C ILE A 91 -3.65 9.77 8.88
N VAL A 92 -3.66 8.46 9.14
CA VAL A 92 -4.61 7.53 8.49
C VAL A 92 -5.54 6.78 9.45
N GLY A 93 -5.30 6.85 10.77
CA GLY A 93 -6.06 6.09 11.75
C GLY A 93 -5.47 4.70 12.01
N ASP A 94 -5.95 4.04 13.08
CA ASP A 94 -5.40 2.76 13.53
C ASP A 94 -5.53 1.65 12.50
N ILE A 95 -6.71 1.51 11.90
CA ILE A 95 -7.01 0.41 10.99
C ILE A 95 -6.19 0.54 9.71
N ASP A 96 -6.19 1.72 9.11
CA ASP A 96 -5.47 1.94 7.85
C ASP A 96 -3.96 1.95 8.05
N ALA A 97 -3.47 2.31 9.24
CA ALA A 97 -2.05 2.18 9.56
C ALA A 97 -1.58 0.73 9.46
N LEU A 98 -2.39 -0.23 9.90
CA LEU A 98 -2.08 -1.65 9.76
C LEU A 98 -2.10 -2.08 8.29
N LYS A 99 -3.01 -1.55 7.49
CA LYS A 99 -3.09 -1.86 6.06
C LYS A 99 -1.87 -1.33 5.30
N ILE A 100 -1.40 -0.14 5.63
CA ILE A 100 -0.17 0.41 5.02
C ILE A 100 1.03 -0.46 5.35
N ARG A 101 1.14 -0.94 6.60
CA ARG A 101 2.22 -1.85 6.99
C ARG A 101 2.20 -3.13 6.14
N SER A 102 1.02 -3.72 5.96
CA SER A 102 0.85 -4.91 5.12
C SER A 102 1.24 -4.63 3.68
N SER A 103 0.82 -3.49 3.13
CA SER A 103 1.15 -3.09 1.76
C SER A 103 2.66 -2.91 1.56
N MET A 104 3.31 -2.19 2.47
CA MET A 104 4.76 -1.96 2.39
C MET A 104 5.54 -3.27 2.48
N THR A 105 5.10 -4.19 3.35
CA THR A 105 5.69 -5.51 3.46
C THR A 105 5.58 -6.28 2.14
N LEU A 106 4.38 -6.29 1.55
CA LEU A 106 4.13 -7.00 0.29
C LEU A 106 5.02 -6.48 -0.83
N PHE A 107 5.04 -5.17 -1.04
CA PHE A 107 5.78 -4.60 -2.17
C PHE A 107 7.29 -4.61 -1.96
N HIS A 108 7.75 -4.54 -0.72
CA HIS A 108 9.17 -4.76 -0.43
C HIS A 108 9.59 -6.20 -0.77
N CYS A 109 8.75 -7.17 -0.47
CA CYS A 109 9.00 -8.56 -0.85
C CYS A 109 8.99 -8.74 -2.36
N ALA A 110 8.14 -7.97 -3.07
CA ALA A 110 8.04 -8.06 -4.53
C ALA A 110 9.26 -7.46 -5.24
N ASP A 111 9.81 -6.38 -4.72
CA ASP A 111 11.00 -5.74 -5.30
C ASP A 111 11.77 -4.98 -4.21
N SER A 112 12.75 -5.63 -3.63
CA SER A 112 13.58 -5.06 -2.55
C SER A 112 14.54 -3.97 -3.04
N SER A 113 14.69 -3.79 -4.36
CA SER A 113 15.52 -2.72 -4.91
C SER A 113 14.86 -1.35 -4.78
N ILE A 114 13.54 -1.31 -4.58
CA ILE A 114 12.80 -0.08 -4.31
C ILE A 114 12.84 0.16 -2.80
N ASP A 115 13.65 1.11 -2.35
CA ASP A 115 13.96 1.25 -0.92
C ASP A 115 12.89 2.00 -0.11
N VAL A 116 11.96 2.72 -0.77
CA VAL A 116 10.98 3.55 -0.06
C VAL A 116 10.05 2.72 0.84
N PHE A 117 9.71 1.50 0.43
CA PHE A 117 8.79 0.66 1.21
C PHE A 117 9.40 0.27 2.55
N GLN A 118 10.67 -0.11 2.55
CA GLN A 118 11.38 -0.41 3.80
C GLN A 118 11.56 0.84 4.65
N LYS A 119 11.80 2.00 4.02
CA LYS A 119 11.93 3.26 4.75
C LYS A 119 10.65 3.64 5.48
N VAL A 120 9.47 3.38 4.88
CA VAL A 120 8.18 3.59 5.55
C VAL A 120 8.05 2.66 6.75
N LEU A 121 8.42 1.39 6.59
CA LEU A 121 8.41 0.43 7.70
C LEU A 121 9.35 0.87 8.82
N ASP A 122 10.54 1.35 8.47
CA ASP A 122 11.53 1.80 9.47
C ASP A 122 11.02 3.01 10.25
N LYS A 123 10.44 3.98 9.56
CA LYS A 123 10.00 5.23 10.19
C LYS A 123 8.78 5.05 11.08
N PHE A 124 7.78 4.31 10.63
CA PHE A 124 6.48 4.26 11.30
C PHE A 124 6.21 2.98 12.08
N TYR A 125 7.00 1.92 11.85
CA TYR A 125 6.71 0.58 12.40
C TYR A 125 7.97 -0.07 13.02
N ASP A 126 8.99 0.72 13.34
CA ASP A 126 10.26 0.22 13.91
C ASP A 126 10.91 -0.85 13.03
N GLY A 127 10.73 -0.75 11.71
CA GLY A 127 11.28 -1.70 10.75
C GLY A 127 10.55 -3.04 10.71
N ARG A 128 9.44 -3.19 11.45
CA ARG A 128 8.75 -4.48 11.58
C ARG A 128 7.78 -4.72 10.44
N LYS A 129 8.03 -5.80 9.70
CA LYS A 129 7.16 -6.25 8.63
C LYS A 129 5.85 -6.82 9.20
N ASP A 130 4.81 -6.87 8.35
CA ASP A 130 3.56 -7.51 8.73
C ASP A 130 3.71 -9.03 8.67
N MET A 131 3.62 -9.69 9.82
CA MET A 131 3.85 -11.13 9.93
C MET A 131 2.81 -11.96 9.19
N ARG A 132 1.54 -11.51 9.16
CA ARG A 132 0.49 -12.23 8.43
C ARG A 132 0.76 -12.24 6.92
N THR A 133 1.24 -11.12 6.39
CA THR A 133 1.61 -11.03 4.97
C THR A 133 2.75 -12.01 4.66
N LEU A 134 3.80 -12.02 5.47
CA LEU A 134 4.90 -12.94 5.28
C LEU A 134 4.45 -14.39 5.35
N HIS A 135 3.61 -14.71 6.32
CA HIS A 135 3.07 -16.06 6.49
C HIS A 135 2.27 -16.50 5.26
N LEU A 136 1.38 -15.65 4.76
CA LEU A 136 0.56 -15.95 3.58
C LEU A 136 1.42 -16.10 2.32
N LEU A 137 2.55 -15.40 2.23
CA LEU A 137 3.48 -15.53 1.11
C LEU A 137 4.40 -16.75 1.26
N GLY A 138 4.41 -17.41 2.42
CA GLY A 138 5.30 -18.52 2.68
C GLY A 138 6.75 -18.09 2.88
N ILE A 139 6.97 -16.86 3.34
CA ILE A 139 8.30 -16.29 3.53
C ILE A 139 8.61 -16.24 5.02
N ALA A 140 9.78 -16.77 5.40
CA ALA A 140 10.27 -16.65 6.77
C ALA A 140 10.71 -15.22 7.05
N GLU A 141 10.58 -14.82 8.30
CA GLU A 141 11.02 -13.51 8.73
C GLU A 141 12.52 -13.31 8.62
#